data_a912ef729680260cb66c7fb43996e992
#
_entry.id   a912ef729680260cb66c7fb43996e992
#
_cell.length_a   1.000
_cell.length_b   1.000
_cell.length_c   1.000
_cell.angle_alpha   90.00
_cell.angle_beta   90.00
_cell.angle_gamma   90.00
#
_symmetry.space_group_name_H-M   'P 1'
#
loop_
_entity.id
_entity.type
_entity.pdbx_description
1 polymer ?
#
loop_
_entity_poly.entity_id
_entity_poly.type
_entity_poly.pdbx_seq_one_letter_code
_entity_poly.pdbx_strand_id
1 'polypeptide(L)'
;MASQIERDGDHRDPLSSETPAAAAPTVADGTGGSRRVAPGPGTPGPDAAGVHEAVWARRLSRVPQGHPLHGTVRDSALIRTLCALPVPHTPVWFMRQAGRSLPEYREARRGTGMLEACLDPALAAEITLQPVRRHGVDAAIFFSDIVVPMKLASVDVDIVAGRGPVLAHPVRTAADVAALPELPDAALDPIREAVSRTVAELGDTPLIGFAGAPFTIAAYAVEGGPSRDHLRPRTMMHADPSAWNDLAQWAARTSGAFLRAQVEAGASAVQLFDSWAGSLSLADYEQHVRAHSAQALAAVEDLGVPRIHFGTGTGELLGAMRDAGADAVGVDYRIPLDEASRRLGERTVVQGNIDPALLGAPREVLHEHTRDVLRRGRTAPGHVVNLGHGVPPETDPDVLSELVTFIHKETR
;
A
#
# COMPACT_ATOMS: atom_id res chain seq x y z
N MET A 1 34.82 28.37 -31.78
CA MET A 1 34.90 29.75 -31.34
C MET A 1 34.46 29.75 -29.87
N ALA A 2 35.27 29.50 -28.90
CA ALA A 2 36.31 30.24 -28.19
C ALA A 2 35.85 31.63 -27.69
N SER A 3 35.73 31.76 -26.37
CA SER A 3 36.48 32.58 -25.41
C SER A 3 35.60 32.64 -24.12
N GLN A 4 35.99 32.13 -22.97
CA GLN A 4 36.99 32.57 -21.97
C GLN A 4 36.95 34.05 -21.60
N ILE A 5 36.78 34.30 -20.29
CA ILE A 5 37.41 35.29 -19.39
C ILE A 5 36.84 34.94 -17.99
N GLU A 6 37.54 34.36 -17.08
CA GLU A 6 38.58 34.67 -16.08
C GLU A 6 38.31 35.85 -15.12
N ARG A 7 38.29 35.46 -13.80
CA ARG A 7 39.01 35.93 -12.55
C ARG A 7 38.63 37.28 -11.97
N ASP A 8 38.51 37.45 -10.73
CA ASP A 8 39.26 37.37 -9.49
C ASP A 8 38.53 38.13 -8.37
N GLY A 9 38.79 37.83 -7.10
CA GLY A 9 38.52 38.75 -6.00
C GLY A 9 38.27 38.17 -4.63
N ASP A 10 39.31 37.69 -4.01
CA ASP A 10 39.57 37.44 -2.58
C ASP A 10 39.09 38.57 -1.65
N HIS A 11 38.53 38.24 -0.45
CA HIS A 11 38.79 38.88 0.85
C HIS A 11 38.14 38.13 2.05
N ARG A 12 39.00 37.41 2.79
CA ARG A 12 39.25 37.37 4.24
C ARG A 12 38.11 37.57 5.24
N ASP A 13 38.02 36.54 6.10
CA ASP A 13 37.67 36.57 7.54
C ASP A 13 38.49 37.63 8.31
N PRO A 14 38.15 38.05 9.52
CA PRO A 14 37.77 37.26 10.69
C PRO A 14 36.83 37.98 11.72
N LEU A 15 36.31 37.31 12.70
CA LEU A 15 36.49 37.57 14.14
C LEU A 15 35.65 36.69 15.06
N SER A 16 36.34 36.02 15.91
CA SER A 16 35.95 35.32 17.14
C SER A 16 35.33 36.23 18.18
N SER A 17 34.36 35.75 18.97
CA SER A 17 34.22 36.10 20.38
C SER A 17 33.34 35.11 21.12
N GLU A 18 33.93 34.25 21.90
CA GLU A 18 33.83 34.08 23.37
C GLU A 18 32.44 33.88 23.97
N THR A 19 32.35 32.71 24.61
CA THR A 19 31.36 32.24 25.59
C THR A 19 31.40 33.07 26.89
N PRO A 20 30.33 33.05 27.68
CA PRO A 20 30.55 32.73 29.08
C PRO A 20 29.66 31.60 29.61
N ALA A 21 30.30 30.75 30.39
CA ALA A 21 29.72 29.74 31.24
C ALA A 21 28.90 30.35 32.36
N ALA A 22 27.76 29.75 32.71
CA ALA A 22 27.06 30.01 33.94
C ALA A 22 26.73 28.69 34.67
N ALA A 23 26.97 28.74 35.94
CA ALA A 23 27.08 27.76 36.99
C ALA A 23 25.88 26.85 37.21
N ALA A 24 26.19 25.64 37.70
CA ALA A 24 25.27 24.69 38.29
C ALA A 24 24.85 25.13 39.72
N PRO A 25 23.63 24.82 40.16
CA PRO A 25 23.31 24.80 41.58
C PRO A 25 23.30 23.37 42.13
N THR A 26 23.77 23.32 43.36
CA THR A 26 24.01 22.22 44.28
C THR A 26 22.75 21.41 44.64
N VAL A 27 23.02 20.13 44.92
CA VAL A 27 22.17 19.08 45.49
C VAL A 27 21.59 19.45 46.84
N ALA A 28 20.32 19.12 47.07
CA ALA A 28 19.74 18.87 48.38
C ALA A 28 19.06 17.50 48.41
N ASP A 29 19.51 16.67 49.32
CA ASP A 29 18.97 15.37 49.72
C ASP A 29 17.55 15.48 50.25
N GLY A 30 16.72 14.48 49.96
CA GLY A 30 15.42 14.36 50.64
C GLY A 30 14.53 13.20 50.17
N THR A 31 14.65 12.06 50.87
CA THR A 31 13.60 11.07 51.19
C THR A 31 12.97 10.22 50.10
N GLY A 32 13.07 8.91 50.33
CA GLY A 32 12.60 7.79 49.57
C GLY A 32 11.11 7.81 49.20
N GLY A 33 10.87 7.79 47.93
CA GLY A 33 9.60 7.43 47.31
C GLY A 33 9.84 6.34 46.30
N SER A 34 9.25 5.18 46.52
CA SER A 34 9.24 4.05 45.57
C SER A 34 8.79 4.53 44.19
N ARG A 35 9.73 4.72 43.28
CA ARG A 35 9.44 4.94 41.88
C ARG A 35 8.85 3.65 41.31
N ARG A 36 7.53 3.63 41.05
CA ARG A 36 6.94 2.71 40.11
C ARG A 36 7.63 2.95 38.76
N VAL A 37 8.38 1.98 38.31
CA VAL A 37 8.91 1.93 36.94
C VAL A 37 7.69 1.89 36.01
N ALA A 38 7.53 2.91 35.18
CA ALA A 38 6.54 2.91 34.14
C ALA A 38 6.86 1.73 33.19
N PRO A 39 5.87 0.93 32.76
CA PRO A 39 6.11 -0.13 31.77
C PRO A 39 6.64 0.52 30.49
N GLY A 40 7.70 -0.06 29.93
CA GLY A 40 8.26 0.34 28.64
C GLY A 40 7.22 0.21 27.53
N PRO A 41 7.31 1.00 26.45
CA PRO A 41 6.40 0.90 25.32
C PRO A 41 6.57 -0.46 24.62
N GLY A 42 5.52 -1.29 24.58
CA GLY A 42 5.56 -2.46 23.71
C GLY A 42 4.89 -3.76 24.12
N THR A 43 4.00 -3.78 25.13
CA THR A 43 3.10 -4.93 25.31
C THR A 43 1.68 -4.39 25.54
N PRO A 44 0.71 -4.71 24.64
CA PRO A 44 -0.70 -4.38 24.90
C PRO A 44 -1.10 -5.05 26.23
N GLY A 45 -1.74 -4.30 27.11
CA GLY A 45 -2.29 -4.87 28.35
C GLY A 45 -3.33 -5.97 28.02
N PRO A 46 -3.62 -6.88 28.95
CA PRO A 46 -4.57 -7.99 28.74
C PRO A 46 -5.97 -7.56 28.27
N ASP A 47 -6.38 -6.31 28.51
CA ASP A 47 -7.64 -5.74 28.02
C ASP A 47 -7.61 -5.36 26.54
N ALA A 48 -6.46 -5.09 25.95
CA ALA A 48 -6.36 -4.67 24.54
C ALA A 48 -6.69 -5.80 23.57
N ALA A 49 -6.27 -7.02 23.84
CA ALA A 49 -6.57 -8.19 23.02
C ALA A 49 -8.09 -8.48 22.99
N GLY A 50 -8.77 -8.37 24.11
CA GLY A 50 -10.22 -8.54 24.18
C GLY A 50 -11.00 -7.49 23.40
N VAL A 51 -10.50 -6.25 23.36
CA VAL A 51 -11.10 -5.17 22.54
C VAL A 51 -10.95 -5.46 21.04
N HIS A 52 -9.77 -5.89 20.60
CA HIS A 52 -9.53 -6.24 19.20
C HIS A 52 -10.37 -7.45 18.74
N GLU A 53 -10.49 -8.50 19.57
CA GLU A 53 -11.36 -9.65 19.31
C GLU A 53 -12.84 -9.22 19.18
N ALA A 54 -13.34 -8.36 20.05
CA ALA A 54 -14.71 -7.85 19.99
C ALA A 54 -14.96 -6.99 18.73
N VAL A 55 -14.00 -6.19 18.34
CA VAL A 55 -14.06 -5.40 17.08
C VAL A 55 -14.09 -6.34 15.88
N TRP A 56 -13.22 -7.34 15.86
CA TRP A 56 -13.16 -8.32 14.78
C TRP A 56 -14.46 -9.13 14.68
N ALA A 57 -14.99 -9.63 15.79
CA ALA A 57 -16.28 -10.35 15.82
C ALA A 57 -17.43 -9.51 15.23
N ARG A 58 -17.45 -8.20 15.55
CA ARG A 58 -18.44 -7.27 14.99
C ARG A 58 -18.25 -7.04 13.49
N ARG A 59 -17.01 -7.05 12.98
CA ARG A 59 -16.75 -7.00 11.55
C ARG A 59 -17.21 -8.26 10.84
N LEU A 60 -16.89 -9.43 11.37
CA LEU A 60 -17.31 -10.71 10.83
C LEU A 60 -18.84 -10.83 10.67
N SER A 61 -19.61 -10.21 11.56
CA SER A 61 -21.09 -10.20 11.43
C SER A 61 -21.61 -9.41 10.21
N ARG A 62 -20.77 -8.59 9.57
CA ARG A 62 -21.11 -7.84 8.34
C ARG A 62 -20.67 -8.57 7.07
N VAL A 63 -19.77 -9.53 7.20
CA VAL A 63 -19.25 -10.31 6.06
C VAL A 63 -20.38 -11.12 5.42
N PRO A 64 -20.55 -11.11 4.07
CA PRO A 64 -21.59 -11.87 3.40
C PRO A 64 -21.53 -13.37 3.72
N GLN A 65 -22.68 -14.04 3.78
CA GLN A 65 -22.72 -15.49 3.97
C GLN A 65 -22.00 -16.21 2.83
N GLY A 66 -21.29 -17.30 3.16
CA GLY A 66 -20.49 -18.05 2.18
C GLY A 66 -19.13 -17.43 1.86
N HIS A 67 -18.81 -16.26 2.40
CA HIS A 67 -17.51 -15.63 2.20
C HIS A 67 -16.39 -16.41 2.93
N PRO A 68 -15.14 -16.49 2.38
CA PRO A 68 -14.03 -17.24 2.99
C PRO A 68 -13.71 -16.88 4.45
N LEU A 69 -13.99 -15.65 4.86
CA LEU A 69 -13.81 -15.19 6.25
C LEU A 69 -14.76 -15.88 7.26
N HIS A 70 -15.78 -16.61 6.83
CA HIS A 70 -16.57 -17.50 7.72
C HIS A 70 -15.91 -18.87 7.92
N GLY A 71 -14.91 -19.22 7.10
CA GLY A 71 -14.10 -20.43 7.21
C GLY A 71 -12.76 -20.18 7.93
N THR A 72 -11.77 -20.99 7.59
CA THR A 72 -10.42 -20.98 8.17
C THR A 72 -9.58 -19.77 7.79
N VAL A 73 -9.89 -19.10 6.68
CA VAL A 73 -9.20 -17.88 6.21
C VAL A 73 -9.16 -16.78 7.28
N ARG A 74 -10.22 -16.66 8.11
CA ARG A 74 -10.27 -15.67 9.21
C ARG A 74 -9.15 -15.85 10.23
N ASP A 75 -8.63 -17.07 10.37
CA ASP A 75 -7.60 -17.45 11.34
C ASP A 75 -6.19 -17.38 10.73
N SER A 76 -6.06 -17.00 9.44
CA SER A 76 -4.77 -16.82 8.77
C SER A 76 -3.94 -15.73 9.43
N ALA A 77 -2.60 -15.88 9.35
CA ALA A 77 -1.67 -14.91 9.94
C ALA A 77 -1.91 -13.48 9.41
N LEU A 78 -2.19 -13.31 8.10
CA LEU A 78 -2.49 -12.01 7.53
C LEU A 78 -3.74 -11.36 8.16
N ILE A 79 -4.88 -12.04 8.13
CA ILE A 79 -6.16 -11.46 8.58
C ILE A 79 -6.09 -11.14 10.08
N ARG A 80 -5.55 -12.04 10.89
CA ARG A 80 -5.36 -11.78 12.32
C ARG A 80 -4.45 -10.58 12.58
N THR A 81 -3.32 -10.47 11.84
CA THR A 81 -2.43 -9.31 11.95
C THR A 81 -3.14 -8.00 11.57
N LEU A 82 -3.89 -7.98 10.45
CA LEU A 82 -4.64 -6.79 10.02
C LEU A 82 -5.72 -6.37 11.03
N CYS A 83 -6.15 -7.29 11.89
CA CYS A 83 -7.07 -7.03 12.99
C CYS A 83 -6.36 -6.80 14.34
N ALA A 84 -5.04 -6.67 14.36
CA ALA A 84 -4.22 -6.52 15.56
C ALA A 84 -4.41 -7.67 16.58
N LEU A 85 -4.60 -8.90 16.07
CA LEU A 85 -4.76 -10.11 16.86
C LEU A 85 -3.44 -10.91 16.89
N PRO A 86 -3.18 -11.71 17.94
CA PRO A 86 -1.98 -12.54 18.04
C PRO A 86 -1.87 -13.53 16.89
N VAL A 87 -0.65 -13.74 16.39
CA VAL A 87 -0.34 -14.63 15.27
C VAL A 87 0.85 -15.54 15.59
N PRO A 88 0.94 -16.74 14.96
CA PRO A 88 2.03 -17.67 15.20
C PRO A 88 3.36 -17.22 14.58
N HIS A 89 3.32 -16.35 13.57
CA HIS A 89 4.47 -15.74 12.89
C HIS A 89 4.04 -14.45 12.21
N THR A 90 4.98 -13.57 11.88
CA THR A 90 4.71 -12.36 11.13
C THR A 90 4.39 -12.72 9.67
N PRO A 91 3.19 -12.38 9.15
CA PRO A 91 2.82 -12.72 7.78
C PRO A 91 3.63 -11.92 6.76
N VAL A 92 3.88 -12.55 5.61
CA VAL A 92 4.61 -11.96 4.48
C VAL A 92 3.93 -12.22 3.16
N TRP A 93 3.85 -11.18 2.33
CA TRP A 93 3.51 -11.23 0.92
C TRP A 93 4.25 -10.10 0.18
N PHE A 94 4.29 -10.10 -1.14
CA PHE A 94 5.05 -9.09 -1.88
C PHE A 94 4.20 -8.40 -2.94
N MET A 95 4.23 -7.07 -2.97
CA MET A 95 3.64 -6.31 -4.07
C MET A 95 4.29 -6.70 -5.39
N ARG A 96 3.46 -6.97 -6.42
CA ARG A 96 3.89 -7.50 -7.72
C ARG A 96 4.55 -8.89 -7.65
N GLN A 97 4.24 -9.70 -6.62
CA GLN A 97 4.70 -11.09 -6.53
C GLN A 97 4.27 -11.92 -7.75
N ALA A 98 3.05 -11.71 -8.28
CA ALA A 98 2.61 -12.22 -9.56
C ALA A 98 3.13 -11.30 -10.68
N GLY A 99 4.32 -11.55 -11.20
CA GLY A 99 4.96 -10.62 -12.11
C GLY A 99 6.10 -11.19 -12.92
N ARG A 100 6.78 -10.32 -13.65
CA ARG A 100 7.83 -10.66 -14.64
C ARG A 100 9.04 -11.40 -14.08
N SER A 101 9.25 -11.39 -12.77
CA SER A 101 10.28 -12.21 -12.11
C SER A 101 10.00 -13.71 -12.27
N LEU A 102 8.71 -14.13 -12.33
CA LEU A 102 8.33 -15.53 -12.41
C LEU A 102 8.41 -16.07 -13.85
N PRO A 103 9.13 -17.19 -14.09
CA PRO A 103 9.13 -17.86 -15.40
C PRO A 103 7.74 -18.29 -15.86
N GLU A 104 6.93 -18.88 -14.96
CA GLU A 104 5.57 -19.32 -15.22
C GLU A 104 4.63 -18.17 -15.60
N TYR A 105 4.82 -16.99 -15.00
CA TYR A 105 4.09 -15.78 -15.40
C TYR A 105 4.41 -15.39 -16.84
N ARG A 106 5.71 -15.39 -17.21
CA ARG A 106 6.13 -15.05 -18.59
C ARG A 106 5.58 -16.04 -19.59
N GLU A 107 5.53 -17.33 -19.24
CA GLU A 107 4.96 -18.38 -20.07
C GLU A 107 3.45 -18.21 -20.23
N ALA A 108 2.71 -18.07 -19.11
CA ALA A 108 1.25 -17.92 -19.11
C ALA A 108 0.78 -16.69 -19.90
N ARG A 109 1.60 -15.63 -19.95
CA ARG A 109 1.29 -14.39 -20.65
C ARG A 109 1.84 -14.31 -22.07
N ARG A 110 2.44 -15.38 -22.60
CA ARG A 110 3.03 -15.34 -23.93
C ARG A 110 1.96 -15.01 -24.99
N GLY A 111 2.16 -13.89 -25.71
CA GLY A 111 1.25 -13.42 -26.75
C GLY A 111 -0.01 -12.69 -26.26
N THR A 112 -0.20 -12.51 -24.95
CA THR A 112 -1.38 -11.86 -24.38
C THR A 112 -1.04 -10.47 -23.82
N GLY A 113 -1.83 -9.45 -24.15
CA GLY A 113 -1.71 -8.10 -23.62
C GLY A 113 -1.97 -8.03 -22.12
N MET A 114 -1.50 -6.94 -21.45
CA MET A 114 -1.67 -6.84 -19.97
C MET A 114 -3.15 -6.72 -19.59
N LEU A 115 -3.89 -5.82 -20.24
CA LEU A 115 -5.32 -5.65 -19.96
C LEU A 115 -6.14 -6.89 -20.34
N GLU A 116 -5.80 -7.52 -21.46
CA GLU A 116 -6.42 -8.77 -21.88
C GLU A 116 -6.24 -9.87 -20.83
N ALA A 117 -5.02 -10.04 -20.31
CA ALA A 117 -4.76 -11.02 -19.25
C ALA A 117 -5.49 -10.71 -17.95
N CYS A 118 -5.66 -9.42 -17.59
CA CYS A 118 -6.42 -9.01 -16.40
C CYS A 118 -7.94 -9.26 -16.56
N LEU A 119 -8.45 -9.32 -17.79
CA LEU A 119 -9.87 -9.49 -18.10
C LEU A 119 -10.22 -10.93 -18.52
N ASP A 120 -9.23 -11.81 -18.62
CA ASP A 120 -9.46 -13.26 -18.77
C ASP A 120 -9.51 -13.89 -17.37
N PRO A 121 -10.70 -14.36 -16.91
CA PRO A 121 -10.86 -14.88 -15.56
C PRO A 121 -9.98 -16.07 -15.24
N ALA A 122 -9.76 -16.97 -16.18
CA ALA A 122 -8.95 -18.17 -15.98
C ALA A 122 -7.46 -17.81 -15.87
N LEU A 123 -6.99 -16.93 -16.75
CA LEU A 123 -5.60 -16.50 -16.77
C LEU A 123 -5.27 -15.62 -15.56
N ALA A 124 -6.15 -14.71 -15.16
CA ALA A 124 -5.97 -13.88 -13.97
C ALA A 124 -5.91 -14.71 -12.69
N ALA A 125 -6.78 -15.73 -12.58
CA ALA A 125 -6.75 -16.66 -11.45
C ALA A 125 -5.45 -17.46 -11.41
N GLU A 126 -5.03 -18.07 -12.52
CA GLU A 126 -3.77 -18.84 -12.58
C GLU A 126 -2.57 -17.97 -12.19
N ILE A 127 -2.45 -16.76 -12.75
CA ILE A 127 -1.34 -15.85 -12.44
C ILE A 127 -1.35 -15.45 -10.96
N THR A 128 -2.53 -15.23 -10.37
CA THR A 128 -2.65 -14.91 -8.94
C THR A 128 -2.12 -16.04 -8.04
N LEU A 129 -2.35 -17.29 -8.43
CA LEU A 129 -1.97 -18.47 -7.67
C LEU A 129 -0.48 -18.83 -7.76
N GLN A 130 0.19 -18.46 -8.84
CA GLN A 130 1.60 -18.83 -9.10
C GLN A 130 2.54 -18.47 -7.93
N PRO A 131 2.59 -17.23 -7.42
CA PRO A 131 3.49 -16.89 -6.32
C PRO A 131 3.14 -17.56 -4.99
N VAL A 132 1.87 -17.85 -4.75
CA VAL A 132 1.44 -18.60 -3.55
C VAL A 132 2.00 -20.01 -3.59
N ARG A 133 1.85 -20.70 -4.73
CA ARG A 133 2.36 -22.06 -4.93
C ARG A 133 3.91 -22.11 -4.88
N ARG A 134 4.57 -21.09 -5.43
CA ARG A 134 6.05 -21.06 -5.50
C ARG A 134 6.71 -20.64 -4.19
N HIS A 135 6.24 -19.55 -3.58
CA HIS A 135 6.94 -18.91 -2.47
C HIS A 135 6.38 -19.28 -1.10
N GLY A 136 5.15 -19.80 -1.02
CA GLY A 136 4.49 -20.09 0.26
C GLY A 136 4.19 -18.81 1.05
N VAL A 137 3.85 -17.72 0.39
CA VAL A 137 3.45 -16.44 1.01
C VAL A 137 2.14 -16.57 1.78
N ASP A 138 1.94 -15.72 2.78
CA ASP A 138 0.75 -15.74 3.66
C ASP A 138 -0.48 -15.05 3.06
N ALA A 139 -0.37 -14.49 1.85
CA ALA A 139 -1.50 -13.94 1.11
C ALA A 139 -1.27 -13.96 -0.39
N ALA A 140 -2.33 -14.17 -1.14
CA ALA A 140 -2.42 -13.81 -2.55
C ALA A 140 -2.80 -12.34 -2.69
N ILE A 141 -2.28 -11.66 -3.72
CA ILE A 141 -2.83 -10.40 -4.22
C ILE A 141 -3.40 -10.64 -5.60
N PHE A 142 -4.63 -10.19 -5.82
CA PHE A 142 -5.31 -10.40 -7.10
C PHE A 142 -4.48 -9.86 -8.26
N PHE A 143 -4.32 -10.64 -9.33
CA PHE A 143 -3.63 -10.16 -10.53
C PHE A 143 -4.54 -9.27 -11.35
N SER A 144 -4.24 -7.99 -11.37
CA SER A 144 -4.94 -6.95 -12.11
C SER A 144 -4.01 -5.75 -12.33
N ASP A 145 -4.53 -4.67 -12.87
CA ASP A 145 -3.87 -3.36 -12.95
C ASP A 145 -4.80 -2.26 -12.43
N ILE A 146 -4.21 -1.19 -11.89
CA ILE A 146 -4.97 -0.05 -11.33
C ILE A 146 -5.85 0.66 -12.36
N VAL A 147 -5.56 0.55 -13.66
CA VAL A 147 -6.35 1.15 -14.75
C VAL A 147 -7.42 0.20 -15.31
N VAL A 148 -7.49 -1.05 -14.86
CA VAL A 148 -8.55 -2.00 -15.29
C VAL A 148 -9.95 -1.44 -15.06
N PRO A 149 -10.30 -0.83 -13.89
CA PRO A 149 -11.63 -0.24 -13.72
C PRO A 149 -11.91 0.92 -14.67
N MET A 150 -10.89 1.69 -15.10
CA MET A 150 -11.04 2.71 -16.14
C MET A 150 -11.40 2.06 -17.49
N LYS A 151 -10.71 0.97 -17.86
CA LYS A 151 -11.00 0.20 -19.10
C LYS A 151 -12.43 -0.37 -19.09
N LEU A 152 -12.85 -0.91 -17.93
CA LEU A 152 -14.20 -1.44 -17.73
C LEU A 152 -15.27 -0.35 -17.78
N ALA A 153 -14.93 0.87 -17.35
CA ALA A 153 -15.78 2.05 -17.55
C ALA A 153 -15.76 2.58 -18.99
N SER A 154 -15.13 1.89 -19.93
CA SER A 154 -15.01 2.32 -21.34
C SER A 154 -14.14 3.56 -21.57
N VAL A 155 -13.26 3.90 -20.64
CA VAL A 155 -12.21 4.89 -20.89
C VAL A 155 -11.19 4.26 -21.86
N ASP A 156 -10.81 5.03 -22.91
CA ASP A 156 -9.82 4.57 -23.89
C ASP A 156 -8.41 4.62 -23.30
N VAL A 157 -8.08 3.56 -22.55
CA VAL A 157 -6.79 3.35 -21.91
C VAL A 157 -6.18 2.03 -22.37
N ASP A 158 -4.85 2.02 -22.56
CA ASP A 158 -4.07 0.81 -22.82
C ASP A 158 -2.77 0.80 -22.02
N ILE A 159 -2.16 -0.38 -21.87
CA ILE A 159 -0.86 -0.56 -21.20
C ILE A 159 0.21 -0.85 -22.25
N VAL A 160 0.97 0.18 -22.60
CA VAL A 160 2.03 0.11 -23.60
C VAL A 160 3.30 -0.46 -23.00
N ALA A 161 3.87 -1.48 -23.62
CA ALA A 161 5.11 -2.12 -23.17
C ALA A 161 6.25 -1.09 -23.02
N GLY A 162 6.93 -1.12 -21.86
CA GLY A 162 8.03 -0.19 -21.55
C GLY A 162 7.61 1.24 -21.18
N ARG A 163 6.33 1.60 -21.39
CA ARG A 163 5.79 2.93 -21.06
C ARG A 163 4.78 2.88 -19.91
N GLY A 164 3.96 1.84 -19.80
CA GLY A 164 2.88 1.74 -18.83
C GLY A 164 1.53 2.24 -19.36
N PRO A 165 0.57 2.60 -18.48
CA PRO A 165 -0.76 3.06 -18.89
C PRO A 165 -0.70 4.35 -19.71
N VAL A 166 -1.48 4.39 -20.81
CA VAL A 166 -1.62 5.55 -21.70
C VAL A 166 -3.09 5.73 -22.05
N LEU A 167 -3.62 6.94 -21.86
CA LEU A 167 -4.96 7.33 -22.27
C LEU A 167 -4.92 8.01 -23.64
N ALA A 168 -5.83 7.60 -24.54
CA ALA A 168 -5.98 8.26 -25.84
C ALA A 168 -6.50 9.68 -25.70
N HIS A 169 -7.39 9.92 -24.74
CA HIS A 169 -8.04 11.20 -24.46
C HIS A 169 -7.82 11.62 -23.00
N PRO A 170 -6.70 12.32 -22.70
CA PRO A 170 -6.44 12.81 -21.34
C PRO A 170 -7.45 13.90 -20.92
N VAL A 171 -7.85 13.86 -19.66
CA VAL A 171 -8.76 14.85 -19.04
C VAL A 171 -8.02 16.18 -18.81
N ARG A 172 -8.56 17.28 -19.33
CA ARG A 172 -7.93 18.61 -19.23
C ARG A 172 -8.87 19.69 -18.69
N THR A 173 -10.16 19.52 -18.86
CA THR A 173 -11.21 20.51 -18.56
C THR A 173 -12.34 19.90 -17.78
N ALA A 174 -13.20 20.74 -17.18
CA ALA A 174 -14.44 20.31 -16.55
C ALA A 174 -15.37 19.58 -17.54
N ALA A 175 -15.34 19.94 -18.83
CA ALA A 175 -16.12 19.26 -19.86
C ALA A 175 -15.61 17.84 -20.10
N ASP A 176 -14.29 17.62 -20.09
CA ASP A 176 -13.71 16.27 -20.19
C ASP A 176 -14.08 15.42 -18.98
N VAL A 177 -14.08 16.00 -17.78
CA VAL A 177 -14.54 15.32 -16.56
C VAL A 177 -16.00 14.89 -16.68
N ALA A 178 -16.87 15.79 -17.10
CA ALA A 178 -18.30 15.52 -17.27
C ALA A 178 -18.58 14.47 -18.36
N ALA A 179 -17.65 14.25 -19.29
CA ALA A 179 -17.75 13.24 -20.35
C ALA A 179 -17.24 11.86 -19.91
N LEU A 180 -16.64 11.71 -18.73
CA LEU A 180 -16.16 10.41 -18.24
C LEU A 180 -17.34 9.46 -18.01
N PRO A 181 -17.28 8.25 -18.58
CA PRO A 181 -18.35 7.28 -18.39
C PRO A 181 -18.34 6.69 -16.98
N GLU A 182 -19.50 6.39 -16.44
CA GLU A 182 -19.62 5.62 -15.19
C GLU A 182 -19.28 4.15 -15.44
N LEU A 183 -18.79 3.48 -14.41
CA LEU A 183 -18.47 2.04 -14.46
C LEU A 183 -19.77 1.22 -14.30
N PRO A 184 -20.24 0.49 -15.33
CA PRO A 184 -21.43 -0.36 -15.21
C PRO A 184 -21.12 -1.56 -14.32
N ASP A 185 -22.07 -1.96 -13.46
CA ASP A 185 -21.87 -3.10 -12.56
C ASP A 185 -21.61 -4.41 -13.33
N ALA A 186 -22.33 -4.67 -14.43
CA ALA A 186 -22.14 -5.85 -15.27
C ALA A 186 -20.75 -5.90 -15.92
N ALA A 187 -20.05 -4.78 -16.10
CA ALA A 187 -18.69 -4.76 -16.62
C ALA A 187 -17.68 -5.40 -15.64
N LEU A 188 -18.06 -5.55 -14.37
CA LEU A 188 -17.23 -6.16 -13.32
C LEU A 188 -17.34 -7.70 -13.27
N ASP A 189 -18.20 -8.33 -14.07
CA ASP A 189 -18.41 -9.78 -14.04
C ASP A 189 -17.14 -10.60 -14.31
N PRO A 190 -16.25 -10.25 -15.27
CA PRO A 190 -14.99 -10.96 -15.44
C PRO A 190 -14.10 -10.91 -14.18
N ILE A 191 -14.13 -9.81 -13.44
CA ILE A 191 -13.37 -9.65 -12.19
C ILE A 191 -13.96 -10.53 -11.08
N ARG A 192 -15.29 -10.53 -10.92
CA ARG A 192 -15.99 -11.41 -9.97
C ARG A 192 -15.68 -12.87 -10.24
N GLU A 193 -15.72 -13.28 -11.52
CA GLU A 193 -15.39 -14.65 -11.92
C GLU A 193 -13.93 -15.00 -11.62
N ALA A 194 -12.96 -14.12 -11.97
CA ALA A 194 -11.55 -14.34 -11.70
C ALA A 194 -11.26 -14.48 -10.21
N VAL A 195 -11.84 -13.62 -9.39
CA VAL A 195 -11.70 -13.68 -7.92
C VAL A 195 -12.30 -14.96 -7.36
N SER A 196 -13.51 -15.32 -7.78
CA SER A 196 -14.19 -16.55 -7.32
C SER A 196 -13.39 -17.81 -7.68
N ARG A 197 -12.84 -17.87 -8.90
CA ARG A 197 -11.95 -18.98 -9.33
C ARG A 197 -10.69 -19.04 -8.46
N THR A 198 -10.06 -17.89 -8.21
CA THR A 198 -8.86 -17.80 -7.37
C THR A 198 -9.13 -18.30 -5.96
N VAL A 199 -10.18 -17.79 -5.33
CA VAL A 199 -10.57 -18.15 -3.95
C VAL A 199 -10.86 -19.64 -3.81
N ALA A 200 -11.50 -20.26 -4.80
CA ALA A 200 -11.79 -21.70 -4.79
C ALA A 200 -10.53 -22.57 -4.70
N GLU A 201 -9.38 -22.10 -5.16
CA GLU A 201 -8.11 -22.84 -5.15
C GLU A 201 -7.14 -22.41 -4.03
N LEU A 202 -7.36 -21.28 -3.36
CA LEU A 202 -6.44 -20.74 -2.34
C LEU A 202 -6.50 -21.49 -0.99
N GLY A 203 -7.58 -22.22 -0.71
CA GLY A 203 -7.76 -22.89 0.59
C GLY A 203 -7.77 -21.89 1.74
N ASP A 204 -6.82 -22.00 2.67
CA ASP A 204 -6.72 -21.14 3.85
C ASP A 204 -5.95 -19.83 3.59
N THR A 205 -5.37 -19.66 2.42
CA THR A 205 -4.63 -18.44 2.06
C THR A 205 -5.59 -17.30 1.69
N PRO A 206 -5.57 -16.15 2.38
CA PRO A 206 -6.45 -15.02 2.06
C PRO A 206 -6.06 -14.37 0.74
N LEU A 207 -7.07 -13.92 0.00
CA LEU A 207 -6.90 -13.06 -1.17
C LEU A 207 -7.05 -11.60 -0.78
N ILE A 208 -6.09 -10.77 -1.18
CA ILE A 208 -6.16 -9.31 -1.11
C ILE A 208 -6.68 -8.81 -2.47
N GLY A 209 -7.85 -8.16 -2.47
CA GLY A 209 -8.31 -7.37 -3.60
C GLY A 209 -7.62 -5.99 -3.59
N PHE A 210 -7.58 -5.30 -4.73
CA PHE A 210 -6.99 -3.95 -4.75
C PHE A 210 -7.60 -3.05 -5.83
N ALA A 211 -7.37 -1.74 -5.66
CA ALA A 211 -7.61 -0.73 -6.68
C ALA A 211 -6.54 0.37 -6.61
N GLY A 212 -6.42 1.15 -7.67
CA GLY A 212 -5.71 2.42 -7.61
C GLY A 212 -6.46 3.42 -6.72
N ALA A 213 -5.73 4.17 -5.89
CA ALA A 213 -6.35 5.22 -5.09
C ALA A 213 -6.84 6.40 -5.97
N PRO A 214 -7.85 7.13 -5.53
CA PRO A 214 -8.48 8.17 -6.34
C PRO A 214 -7.52 9.22 -6.89
N PHE A 215 -6.54 9.67 -6.09
CA PHE A 215 -5.53 10.60 -6.60
C PHE A 215 -4.72 10.00 -7.74
N THR A 216 -4.22 8.78 -7.55
CA THR A 216 -3.39 8.12 -8.56
C THR A 216 -4.18 7.90 -9.86
N ILE A 217 -5.45 7.48 -9.79
CA ILE A 217 -6.32 7.29 -10.96
C ILE A 217 -6.64 8.61 -11.65
N ALA A 218 -7.04 9.64 -10.89
CA ALA A 218 -7.31 10.98 -11.43
C ALA A 218 -6.04 11.59 -12.08
N ALA A 219 -4.89 11.41 -11.44
CA ALA A 219 -3.62 11.88 -11.96
C ALA A 219 -3.22 11.19 -13.29
N TYR A 220 -3.46 9.86 -13.42
CA TYR A 220 -3.31 9.17 -14.71
C TYR A 220 -4.26 9.73 -15.77
N ALA A 221 -5.53 9.97 -15.41
CA ALA A 221 -6.51 10.56 -16.32
C ALA A 221 -6.06 11.94 -16.82
N VAL A 222 -5.54 12.78 -15.92
CA VAL A 222 -5.05 14.13 -16.28
C VAL A 222 -3.73 14.08 -17.02
N GLU A 223 -2.74 13.29 -16.60
CA GLU A 223 -1.45 13.22 -17.31
C GLU A 223 -1.58 12.52 -18.68
N GLY A 224 -2.49 11.57 -18.80
CA GLY A 224 -2.68 10.76 -20.01
C GLY A 224 -1.60 9.69 -20.21
N GLY A 225 -0.70 9.53 -19.23
CA GLY A 225 0.40 8.58 -19.29
C GLY A 225 1.36 8.74 -18.12
N PRO A 226 2.53 8.09 -18.17
CA PRO A 226 3.55 8.21 -17.12
C PRO A 226 3.98 9.67 -16.93
N SER A 227 4.11 10.06 -15.67
CA SER A 227 4.58 11.38 -15.26
C SER A 227 5.57 11.23 -14.11
N ARG A 228 6.57 12.10 -14.05
CA ARG A 228 7.54 12.12 -12.95
C ARG A 228 7.07 13.01 -11.80
N ASP A 229 6.59 14.20 -12.14
CA ASP A 229 6.36 15.28 -11.15
C ASP A 229 4.86 15.58 -10.95
N HIS A 230 3.98 14.94 -11.73
CA HIS A 230 2.52 15.05 -11.66
C HIS A 230 2.04 16.53 -11.63
N LEU A 231 2.66 17.38 -12.46
CA LEU A 231 2.41 18.82 -12.40
C LEU A 231 0.98 19.18 -12.82
N ARG A 232 0.46 18.51 -13.88
CA ARG A 232 -0.88 18.82 -14.40
C ARG A 232 -2.01 18.54 -13.40
N PRO A 233 -2.11 17.35 -12.77
CA PRO A 233 -3.14 17.12 -11.75
C PRO A 233 -2.99 18.06 -10.56
N ARG A 234 -1.76 18.35 -10.13
CA ARG A 234 -1.48 19.32 -9.05
C ARG A 234 -1.89 20.73 -9.44
N THR A 235 -1.62 21.14 -10.69
CA THR A 235 -2.11 22.44 -11.21
C THR A 235 -3.63 22.48 -11.25
N MET A 236 -4.30 21.41 -11.71
CA MET A 236 -5.77 21.34 -11.78
C MET A 236 -6.42 21.48 -10.39
N MET A 237 -5.83 20.87 -9.35
CA MET A 237 -6.31 21.02 -7.97
C MET A 237 -6.46 22.47 -7.53
N HIS A 238 -5.54 23.35 -7.95
CA HIS A 238 -5.50 24.75 -7.54
C HIS A 238 -6.18 25.68 -8.55
N ALA A 239 -6.08 25.37 -9.85
CA ALA A 239 -6.62 26.23 -10.91
C ALA A 239 -8.13 26.01 -11.13
N ASP A 240 -8.62 24.78 -10.96
CA ASP A 240 -10.04 24.43 -11.05
C ASP A 240 -10.40 23.37 -10.00
N PRO A 241 -10.52 23.76 -8.71
CA PRO A 241 -10.81 22.83 -7.62
C PRO A 241 -12.15 22.10 -7.80
N SER A 242 -13.12 22.67 -8.51
CA SER A 242 -14.42 22.03 -8.76
C SER A 242 -14.24 20.87 -9.74
N ALA A 243 -13.62 21.10 -10.89
CA ALA A 243 -13.35 20.03 -11.85
C ALA A 243 -12.44 18.94 -11.27
N TRP A 244 -11.45 19.30 -10.44
CA TRP A 244 -10.64 18.34 -9.70
C TRP A 244 -11.48 17.48 -8.75
N ASN A 245 -12.36 18.11 -7.96
CA ASN A 245 -13.22 17.39 -7.03
C ASN A 245 -14.13 16.39 -7.76
N ASP A 246 -14.73 16.79 -8.88
CA ASP A 246 -15.60 15.93 -9.67
C ASP A 246 -14.85 14.73 -10.28
N LEU A 247 -13.63 14.98 -10.78
CA LEU A 247 -12.73 13.92 -11.28
C LEU A 247 -12.31 12.95 -10.18
N ALA A 248 -11.89 13.47 -9.03
CA ALA A 248 -11.47 12.65 -7.90
C ALA A 248 -12.65 11.85 -7.31
N GLN A 249 -13.86 12.41 -7.33
CA GLN A 249 -15.08 11.72 -6.94
C GLN A 249 -15.43 10.59 -7.93
N TRP A 250 -15.31 10.83 -9.24
CA TRP A 250 -15.47 9.79 -10.26
C TRP A 250 -14.46 8.64 -10.03
N ALA A 251 -13.19 8.98 -9.81
CA ALA A 251 -12.15 8.00 -9.51
C ALA A 251 -12.46 7.21 -8.22
N ALA A 252 -12.96 7.87 -7.18
CA ALA A 252 -13.35 7.23 -5.92
C ALA A 252 -14.49 6.23 -6.11
N ARG A 253 -15.56 6.61 -6.87
CA ARG A 253 -16.67 5.68 -7.19
C ARG A 253 -16.17 4.48 -8.00
N THR A 254 -15.37 4.72 -9.02
CA THR A 254 -14.81 3.68 -9.90
C THR A 254 -13.92 2.71 -9.13
N SER A 255 -12.99 3.21 -8.32
CA SER A 255 -12.12 2.38 -7.46
C SER A 255 -12.92 1.64 -6.39
N GLY A 256 -13.87 2.30 -5.75
CA GLY A 256 -14.72 1.70 -4.73
C GLY A 256 -15.60 0.57 -5.27
N ALA A 257 -16.21 0.75 -6.44
CA ALA A 257 -16.99 -0.31 -7.11
C ALA A 257 -16.12 -1.52 -7.47
N PHE A 258 -14.90 -1.27 -7.94
CA PHE A 258 -13.94 -2.32 -8.26
C PHE A 258 -13.47 -3.11 -7.02
N LEU A 259 -13.22 -2.43 -5.90
CA LEU A 259 -12.94 -3.09 -4.62
C LEU A 259 -14.11 -3.93 -4.15
N ARG A 260 -15.33 -3.35 -4.20
CA ARG A 260 -16.54 -4.02 -3.73
C ARG A 260 -16.81 -5.31 -4.49
N ALA A 261 -16.70 -5.30 -5.82
CA ALA A 261 -16.87 -6.48 -6.64
C ALA A 261 -15.88 -7.61 -6.25
N GLN A 262 -14.64 -7.28 -5.93
CA GLN A 262 -13.63 -8.25 -5.48
C GLN A 262 -13.98 -8.84 -4.10
N VAL A 263 -14.45 -8.01 -3.15
CA VAL A 263 -14.84 -8.50 -1.82
C VAL A 263 -16.09 -9.37 -1.92
N GLU A 264 -17.11 -8.97 -2.65
CA GLU A 264 -18.33 -9.75 -2.85
C GLU A 264 -18.05 -11.11 -3.51
N ALA A 265 -17.00 -11.19 -4.33
CA ALA A 265 -16.52 -12.43 -4.95
C ALA A 265 -15.57 -13.26 -4.07
N GLY A 266 -15.18 -12.77 -2.86
CA GLY A 266 -14.45 -13.54 -1.86
C GLY A 266 -13.09 -12.99 -1.44
N ALA A 267 -12.66 -11.80 -1.90
CA ALA A 267 -11.43 -11.18 -1.40
C ALA A 267 -11.56 -10.84 0.09
N SER A 268 -10.60 -11.29 0.90
CA SER A 268 -10.67 -11.27 2.38
C SER A 268 -10.05 -10.02 3.01
N ALA A 269 -9.36 -9.21 2.21
CA ALA A 269 -8.85 -7.89 2.55
C ALA A 269 -8.78 -7.06 1.26
N VAL A 270 -8.64 -5.74 1.38
CA VAL A 270 -8.44 -4.87 0.23
C VAL A 270 -7.27 -3.90 0.43
N GLN A 271 -6.65 -3.47 -0.67
CA GLN A 271 -5.61 -2.45 -0.67
C GLN A 271 -5.85 -1.36 -1.70
N LEU A 272 -5.77 -0.08 -1.29
CA LEU A 272 -5.64 1.06 -2.18
C LEU A 272 -4.16 1.31 -2.47
N PHE A 273 -3.81 1.40 -3.75
CA PHE A 273 -2.48 1.80 -4.21
C PHE A 273 -2.45 3.27 -4.60
N ASP A 274 -1.84 4.10 -3.76
CA ASP A 274 -1.66 5.54 -3.99
C ASP A 274 -0.21 5.86 -4.42
N SER A 275 0.19 5.24 -5.50
CA SER A 275 1.59 5.23 -5.97
C SER A 275 2.16 6.62 -6.26
N TRP A 276 1.31 7.61 -6.53
CA TRP A 276 1.71 8.95 -6.93
C TRP A 276 1.48 10.02 -5.84
N ALA A 277 0.81 9.68 -4.74
CA ALA A 277 0.47 10.62 -3.67
C ALA A 277 1.68 11.26 -2.98
N GLY A 278 2.85 10.60 -3.00
CA GLY A 278 4.09 11.18 -2.47
C GLY A 278 4.58 12.44 -3.18
N SER A 279 3.97 12.82 -4.30
CA SER A 279 4.21 14.11 -4.95
C SER A 279 3.46 15.29 -4.30
N LEU A 280 2.56 15.01 -3.37
CA LEU A 280 1.70 16.00 -2.71
C LEU A 280 2.30 16.49 -1.39
N SER A 281 2.01 17.75 -1.05
CA SER A 281 2.12 18.23 0.31
C SER A 281 1.04 17.60 1.19
N LEU A 282 1.24 17.54 2.51
CA LEU A 282 0.21 17.11 3.45
C LEU A 282 -1.06 17.96 3.33
N ALA A 283 -0.91 19.28 3.17
CA ALA A 283 -2.03 20.21 3.03
C ALA A 283 -2.86 19.90 1.77
N ASP A 284 -2.22 19.67 0.62
CA ASP A 284 -2.93 19.32 -0.62
C ASP A 284 -3.63 17.96 -0.50
N TYR A 285 -2.96 16.98 0.13
CA TYR A 285 -3.56 15.67 0.35
C TYR A 285 -4.81 15.76 1.25
N GLU A 286 -4.73 16.48 2.37
CA GLU A 286 -5.86 16.65 3.28
C GLU A 286 -7.03 17.41 2.62
N GLN A 287 -6.71 18.47 1.88
CA GLN A 287 -7.72 19.34 1.27
C GLN A 287 -8.38 18.71 0.04
N HIS A 288 -7.61 18.04 -0.84
CA HIS A 288 -8.05 17.68 -2.17
C HIS A 288 -8.12 16.17 -2.44
N VAL A 289 -7.62 15.29 -1.52
CA VAL A 289 -7.49 13.87 -1.80
C VAL A 289 -8.10 12.99 -0.70
N ARG A 290 -7.85 13.26 0.57
CA ARG A 290 -8.20 12.38 1.69
C ARG A 290 -9.68 11.97 1.69
N ALA A 291 -10.59 12.91 1.42
CA ALA A 291 -12.04 12.62 1.40
C ALA A 291 -12.41 11.61 0.30
N HIS A 292 -11.74 11.66 -0.86
CA HIS A 292 -11.99 10.75 -1.97
C HIS A 292 -11.39 9.35 -1.70
N SER A 293 -10.21 9.28 -1.08
CA SER A 293 -9.65 8.00 -0.61
C SER A 293 -10.56 7.36 0.46
N ALA A 294 -11.11 8.17 1.37
CA ALA A 294 -12.08 7.70 2.35
C ALA A 294 -13.36 7.17 1.68
N GLN A 295 -13.86 7.84 0.65
CA GLN A 295 -15.03 7.38 -0.13
C GLN A 295 -14.76 6.02 -0.80
N ALA A 296 -13.59 5.84 -1.41
CA ALA A 296 -13.23 4.57 -2.04
C ALA A 296 -13.13 3.41 -1.02
N LEU A 297 -12.52 3.65 0.15
CA LEU A 297 -12.43 2.65 1.23
C LEU A 297 -13.78 2.38 1.91
N ALA A 298 -14.65 3.39 2.00
CA ALA A 298 -15.99 3.24 2.57
C ALA A 298 -16.89 2.34 1.72
N ALA A 299 -16.60 2.17 0.42
CA ALA A 299 -17.36 1.29 -0.47
C ALA A 299 -17.38 -0.19 -0.03
N VAL A 300 -16.46 -0.61 0.85
CA VAL A 300 -16.37 -1.97 1.39
C VAL A 300 -16.52 -2.02 2.92
N GLU A 301 -16.85 -0.93 3.57
CA GLU A 301 -16.93 -0.86 5.04
C GLU A 301 -18.04 -1.76 5.60
N ASP A 302 -19.18 -1.81 4.92
CA ASP A 302 -20.32 -2.67 5.24
C ASP A 302 -20.05 -4.16 5.04
N LEU A 303 -18.98 -4.52 4.32
CA LEU A 303 -18.57 -5.90 4.06
C LEU A 303 -17.56 -6.44 5.09
N GLY A 304 -17.12 -5.63 6.06
CA GLY A 304 -16.36 -6.05 7.23
C GLY A 304 -14.89 -6.44 7.00
N VAL A 305 -14.38 -6.42 5.78
CA VAL A 305 -12.99 -6.80 5.45
C VAL A 305 -11.99 -5.73 5.90
N PRO A 306 -10.74 -6.13 6.29
CA PRO A 306 -9.66 -5.19 6.54
C PRO A 306 -9.26 -4.38 5.29
N ARG A 307 -8.89 -3.13 5.52
CA ARG A 307 -8.55 -2.16 4.47
C ARG A 307 -7.13 -1.65 4.66
N ILE A 308 -6.33 -1.74 3.61
CA ILE A 308 -4.92 -1.30 3.59
C ILE A 308 -4.81 -0.09 2.66
N HIS A 309 -4.05 0.93 3.05
CA HIS A 309 -3.72 2.06 2.20
C HIS A 309 -2.21 2.16 2.04
N PHE A 310 -1.70 2.06 0.82
CA PHE A 310 -0.27 2.08 0.51
C PHE A 310 0.05 3.20 -0.47
N GLY A 311 1.16 3.91 -0.23
CA GLY A 311 1.72 4.88 -1.16
C GLY A 311 3.25 4.88 -1.15
N THR A 312 3.87 5.41 -2.20
CA THR A 312 5.32 5.59 -2.28
C THR A 312 5.70 7.05 -2.05
N GLY A 313 6.72 7.32 -1.22
CA GLY A 313 7.11 8.67 -0.84
C GLY A 313 6.11 9.35 0.10
N THR A 314 5.24 8.60 0.76
CA THR A 314 4.12 9.10 1.55
C THR A 314 4.41 9.23 3.05
N GLY A 315 5.69 9.27 3.44
CA GLY A 315 6.08 9.35 4.85
C GLY A 315 5.40 10.47 5.65
N GLU A 316 5.19 11.64 5.04
CA GLU A 316 4.48 12.76 5.65
C GLU A 316 2.95 12.63 5.60
N LEU A 317 2.41 11.72 4.76
CA LEU A 317 0.98 11.55 4.56
C LEU A 317 0.38 10.41 5.38
N LEU A 318 1.21 9.61 6.09
CA LEU A 318 0.78 8.38 6.75
C LEU A 318 -0.44 8.57 7.66
N GLY A 319 -0.45 9.64 8.48
CA GLY A 319 -1.58 9.96 9.35
C GLY A 319 -2.86 10.23 8.57
N ALA A 320 -2.79 11.03 7.51
CA ALA A 320 -3.93 11.36 6.66
C ALA A 320 -4.44 10.14 5.87
N MET A 321 -3.54 9.23 5.45
CA MET A 321 -3.89 7.97 4.80
C MET A 321 -4.62 7.02 5.76
N ARG A 322 -4.18 6.93 7.04
CA ARG A 322 -4.91 6.22 8.10
C ARG A 322 -6.30 6.83 8.28
N ASP A 323 -6.39 8.16 8.39
CA ASP A 323 -7.64 8.89 8.66
C ASP A 323 -8.63 8.85 7.49
N ALA A 324 -8.18 8.41 6.30
CA ALA A 324 -9.06 8.01 5.20
C ALA A 324 -9.82 6.69 5.48
N GLY A 325 -9.62 6.05 6.63
CA GLY A 325 -10.34 4.85 7.03
C GLY A 325 -9.60 3.54 6.79
N ALA A 326 -8.28 3.58 6.66
CA ALA A 326 -7.45 2.38 6.58
C ALA A 326 -7.26 1.73 7.96
N ASP A 327 -7.30 0.41 8.00
CA ASP A 327 -7.01 -0.41 9.18
C ASP A 327 -5.50 -0.65 9.32
N ALA A 328 -4.83 -0.73 8.17
CA ALA A 328 -3.38 -0.84 8.06
C ALA A 328 -2.84 0.16 7.04
N VAL A 329 -1.64 0.69 7.29
CA VAL A 329 -0.96 1.57 6.34
C VAL A 329 0.31 0.89 5.84
N GLY A 330 0.40 0.80 4.52
CA GLY A 330 1.61 0.34 3.85
C GLY A 330 2.65 1.46 3.78
N VAL A 331 3.86 1.12 4.18
CA VAL A 331 4.99 2.04 4.32
C VAL A 331 6.05 1.70 3.27
N ASP A 332 6.55 2.68 2.55
CA ASP A 332 7.65 2.47 1.62
C ASP A 332 9.01 2.37 2.35
N TYR A 333 10.06 1.97 1.62
CA TYR A 333 11.37 1.70 2.21
C TYR A 333 12.13 2.94 2.72
N ARG A 334 11.62 4.16 2.49
CA ARG A 334 12.34 5.42 2.81
C ARG A 334 12.23 5.85 4.27
N ILE A 335 11.24 5.34 4.99
CA ILE A 335 11.00 5.68 6.39
C ILE A 335 11.09 4.40 7.26
N PRO A 336 11.84 4.41 8.38
CA PRO A 336 11.86 3.28 9.30
C PRO A 336 10.49 2.99 9.90
N LEU A 337 10.13 1.70 10.11
CA LEU A 337 8.80 1.30 10.57
C LEU A 337 8.46 1.80 11.99
N ASP A 338 9.42 1.93 12.87
CA ASP A 338 9.22 2.50 14.21
C ASP A 338 8.84 3.99 14.14
N GLU A 339 9.45 4.76 13.24
CA GLU A 339 9.06 6.14 12.99
C GLU A 339 7.69 6.23 12.30
N ALA A 340 7.42 5.35 11.33
CA ALA A 340 6.10 5.27 10.71
C ALA A 340 5.01 4.94 11.75
N SER A 341 5.26 3.95 12.62
CA SER A 341 4.36 3.57 13.72
C SER A 341 4.10 4.75 14.67
N ARG A 342 5.15 5.51 15.02
CA ARG A 342 5.01 6.71 15.85
C ARG A 342 4.10 7.76 15.22
N ARG A 343 4.20 7.98 13.90
CA ARG A 343 3.33 8.91 13.14
C ARG A 343 1.89 8.41 13.03
N LEU A 344 1.72 7.10 12.91
CA LEU A 344 0.42 6.46 12.78
C LEU A 344 -0.32 6.28 14.11
N GLY A 345 0.42 6.30 15.24
CA GLY A 345 -0.13 6.05 16.57
C GLY A 345 -0.37 4.56 16.87
N GLU A 346 -0.66 4.26 18.13
CA GLU A 346 -0.59 2.92 18.73
C GLU A 346 -1.62 1.90 18.21
N ARG A 347 -2.59 2.31 17.40
CA ARG A 347 -3.69 1.43 16.96
C ARG A 347 -3.63 1.02 15.50
N THR A 348 -2.66 1.49 14.74
CA THR A 348 -2.59 1.25 13.30
C THR A 348 -1.58 0.16 12.98
N VAL A 349 -2.03 -0.87 12.30
CA VAL A 349 -1.16 -1.93 11.76
C VAL A 349 -0.28 -1.35 10.64
N VAL A 350 0.98 -1.77 10.59
CA VAL A 350 1.91 -1.37 9.53
C VAL A 350 2.18 -2.52 8.57
N GLN A 351 2.34 -2.19 7.29
CA GLN A 351 2.76 -3.14 6.26
C GLN A 351 4.02 -2.61 5.56
N GLY A 352 5.01 -3.47 5.38
CA GLY A 352 6.26 -3.13 4.68
C GLY A 352 7.48 -3.62 5.48
N ASN A 353 8.68 -3.12 5.24
CA ASN A 353 9.05 -2.17 4.17
C ASN A 353 10.48 -2.45 3.69
N ILE A 354 10.75 -3.73 3.40
CA ILE A 354 12.06 -4.14 2.89
C ILE A 354 12.36 -3.35 1.60
N ASP A 355 13.59 -2.80 1.50
CA ASP A 355 14.02 -2.12 0.28
C ASP A 355 14.16 -3.14 -0.87
N PRO A 356 13.40 -2.97 -1.98
CA PRO A 356 13.49 -3.89 -3.12
C PRO A 356 14.89 -4.00 -3.74
N ALA A 357 15.73 -2.99 -3.59
CA ALA A 357 17.11 -3.03 -4.09
C ALA A 357 17.94 -4.14 -3.41
N LEU A 358 17.58 -4.52 -2.18
CA LEU A 358 18.28 -5.55 -1.43
C LEU A 358 17.99 -6.98 -1.90
N LEU A 359 16.98 -7.18 -2.75
CA LEU A 359 16.74 -8.48 -3.38
C LEU A 359 17.88 -8.88 -4.34
N GLY A 360 18.66 -7.92 -4.85
CA GLY A 360 19.87 -8.13 -5.63
C GLY A 360 21.17 -8.09 -4.81
N ALA A 361 21.10 -7.88 -3.49
CA ALA A 361 22.26 -7.82 -2.61
C ALA A 361 22.69 -9.23 -2.11
N PRO A 362 23.88 -9.37 -1.50
CA PRO A 362 24.25 -10.58 -0.79
C PRO A 362 23.20 -10.97 0.27
N ARG A 363 23.01 -12.30 0.44
CA ARG A 363 21.97 -12.85 1.34
C ARG A 363 22.08 -12.32 2.77
N GLU A 364 23.28 -12.19 3.27
CA GLU A 364 23.56 -11.71 4.63
C GLU A 364 23.06 -10.29 4.83
N VAL A 365 23.24 -9.43 3.81
CA VAL A 365 22.78 -8.03 3.82
C VAL A 365 21.25 -7.97 3.81
N LEU A 366 20.61 -8.77 2.95
CA LEU A 366 19.13 -8.84 2.90
C LEU A 366 18.56 -9.36 4.24
N HIS A 367 19.17 -10.40 4.82
CA HIS A 367 18.72 -10.97 6.09
C HIS A 367 18.92 -10.01 7.27
N GLU A 368 20.04 -9.29 7.33
CA GLU A 368 20.29 -8.30 8.38
C GLU A 368 19.26 -7.15 8.29
N HIS A 369 19.03 -6.62 7.08
CA HIS A 369 18.01 -5.61 6.86
C HIS A 369 16.61 -6.12 7.24
N THR A 370 16.28 -7.36 6.87
CA THR A 370 14.99 -7.97 7.21
C THR A 370 14.81 -8.09 8.73
N ARG A 371 15.85 -8.49 9.48
CA ARG A 371 15.81 -8.48 10.96
C ARG A 371 15.56 -7.09 11.52
N ASP A 372 16.17 -6.05 10.95
CA ASP A 372 15.92 -4.65 11.37
C ASP A 372 14.48 -4.24 11.11
N VAL A 373 13.93 -4.56 9.92
CA VAL A 373 12.52 -4.32 9.59
C VAL A 373 11.58 -5.05 10.56
N LEU A 374 11.83 -6.33 10.82
CA LEU A 374 11.04 -7.12 11.80
C LEU A 374 11.11 -6.52 13.21
N ARG A 375 12.29 -6.13 13.65
CA ARG A 375 12.49 -5.50 14.96
C ARG A 375 11.71 -4.19 15.09
N ARG A 376 11.78 -3.32 14.08
CA ARG A 376 11.07 -2.02 14.04
C ARG A 376 9.57 -2.20 13.92
N GLY A 377 9.10 -3.18 13.15
CA GLY A 377 7.68 -3.48 12.97
C GLY A 377 6.98 -3.89 14.28
N ARG A 378 7.71 -4.41 15.28
CA ARG A 378 7.18 -4.75 16.62
C ARG A 378 6.66 -3.55 17.42
N THR A 379 6.94 -2.32 16.99
CA THR A 379 6.41 -1.11 17.64
C THR A 379 4.95 -0.84 17.31
N ALA A 380 4.43 -1.45 16.26
CA ALA A 380 3.02 -1.39 15.87
C ALA A 380 2.21 -2.53 16.50
N PRO A 381 0.88 -2.41 16.61
CA PRO A 381 0.02 -3.47 17.13
C PRO A 381 -0.03 -4.71 16.24
N GLY A 382 0.40 -4.60 14.99
CA GLY A 382 0.56 -5.68 14.04
C GLY A 382 1.48 -5.26 12.89
N HIS A 383 2.24 -6.21 12.36
CA HIS A 383 3.17 -5.99 11.25
C HIS A 383 2.97 -7.06 10.17
N VAL A 384 2.72 -6.61 8.94
CA VAL A 384 2.73 -7.45 7.73
C VAL A 384 4.02 -7.13 6.97
N VAL A 385 4.89 -8.11 6.79
CA VAL A 385 6.11 -7.90 5.98
C VAL A 385 5.74 -7.79 4.50
N ASN A 386 6.30 -6.80 3.87
CA ASN A 386 6.25 -6.60 2.42
C ASN A 386 7.51 -5.87 1.98
N LEU A 387 7.71 -5.73 0.68
CA LEU A 387 8.67 -4.77 0.15
C LEU A 387 8.10 -3.35 0.28
N GLY A 388 8.96 -2.35 0.37
CA GLY A 388 8.56 -0.93 0.31
C GLY A 388 8.19 -0.46 -1.10
N HIS A 389 8.17 -1.34 -2.09
CA HIS A 389 7.69 -1.19 -3.46
C HIS A 389 7.44 -2.59 -4.07
N GLY A 390 7.09 -2.68 -5.35
CA GLY A 390 6.89 -3.98 -6.01
C GLY A 390 8.20 -4.72 -6.29
N VAL A 391 8.09 -6.05 -6.45
CA VAL A 391 9.22 -6.91 -6.86
C VAL A 391 9.79 -6.43 -8.20
N PRO A 392 11.10 -6.18 -8.31
CA PRO A 392 11.76 -5.87 -9.57
C PRO A 392 11.64 -7.04 -10.57
N PRO A 393 11.48 -6.75 -11.88
CA PRO A 393 11.27 -7.80 -12.88
C PRO A 393 12.43 -8.79 -13.05
N GLU A 394 13.63 -8.36 -12.71
CA GLU A 394 14.88 -9.11 -12.80
C GLU A 394 15.22 -9.92 -11.55
N THR A 395 14.38 -9.85 -10.51
CA THR A 395 14.59 -10.59 -9.26
C THR A 395 14.55 -12.09 -9.51
N ASP A 396 15.54 -12.81 -8.99
CA ASP A 396 15.52 -14.26 -8.94
C ASP A 396 14.40 -14.73 -8.01
N PRO A 397 13.42 -15.55 -8.51
CA PRO A 397 12.32 -16.03 -7.68
C PRO A 397 12.74 -16.77 -6.42
N ASP A 398 13.88 -17.46 -6.44
CA ASP A 398 14.36 -18.24 -5.31
C ASP A 398 14.74 -17.33 -4.12
N VAL A 399 15.18 -16.09 -4.39
CA VAL A 399 15.44 -15.09 -3.33
C VAL A 399 14.18 -14.81 -2.54
N LEU A 400 13.01 -14.69 -3.21
CA LEU A 400 11.74 -14.45 -2.54
C LEU A 400 11.28 -15.66 -1.72
N SER A 401 11.45 -16.88 -2.25
CA SER A 401 11.09 -18.12 -1.53
C SER A 401 11.92 -18.32 -0.27
N GLU A 402 13.22 -18.04 -0.36
CA GLU A 402 14.12 -18.08 0.79
C GLU A 402 13.79 -16.98 1.80
N LEU A 403 13.47 -15.77 1.34
CA LEU A 403 13.09 -14.65 2.21
C LEU A 403 11.82 -14.97 3.00
N VAL A 404 10.80 -15.58 2.38
CA VAL A 404 9.59 -16.05 3.09
C VAL A 404 9.97 -17.05 4.18
N THR A 405 10.77 -18.08 3.83
CA THR A 405 11.24 -19.09 4.79
C THR A 405 12.01 -18.46 5.93
N PHE A 406 12.87 -17.49 5.64
CA PHE A 406 13.66 -16.76 6.63
C PHE A 406 12.76 -15.97 7.59
N ILE A 407 11.79 -15.19 7.09
CA ILE A 407 10.86 -14.40 7.91
C ILE A 407 10.07 -15.30 8.85
N HIS A 408 9.51 -16.39 8.33
CA HIS A 408 8.77 -17.36 9.15
C HIS A 408 9.63 -17.96 10.25
N LYS A 409 10.91 -18.27 9.98
CA LYS A 409 11.82 -18.81 10.98
C LYS A 409 12.19 -17.80 12.08
N GLU A 410 12.42 -16.54 11.72
CA GLU A 410 12.81 -15.48 12.66
C GLU A 410 11.65 -15.00 13.56
N THR A 411 10.40 -15.36 13.23
CA THR A 411 9.20 -14.80 13.90
C THR A 411 8.29 -15.84 14.55
N ARG A 412 8.62 -17.13 14.46
CA ARG A 412 7.94 -18.25 15.16
C ARG A 412 8.25 -18.31 16.65
#